data_b65b80908c083fe8721b24938da1be09
#
_entry.id   b65b80908c083fe8721b24938da1be09
#
_cell.length_a   1.000
_cell.length_b   1.000
_cell.length_c   1.000
_cell.angle_alpha   90.00
_cell.angle_beta   90.00
_cell.angle_gamma   90.00
#
_symmetry.space_group_name_H-M   'P 1'
#
loop_
_entity.id
_entity.type
_entity.pdbx_description
1 polymer ?
#
loop_
_entity_poly.entity_id
_entity_poly.type
_entity_poly.pdbx_seq_one_letter_code
_entity_poly.pdbx_strand_id
1 'polypeptide(L)'
;VVVYDHHADSAERFCGWLEGKCTSAQRAVDLEQACRDADLVVFATTAATPYVHDASVFAQAPTVLHLSLRDLAPEVIASVQNITDDVEHSMKANTSLHLAEQQLGSRAFVAGTFADLASGTLQPDFSRPRVFSPFGLGVLDLAVASLVLDAATKAGTAMEIPGFHIPNLSWSS
;
A
#
# COMPACT_ATOMS: atom_id res chain seq x y z
N VAL A 1 16.75 -4.71 8.00
CA VAL A 1 15.45 -5.10 7.42
C VAL A 1 15.14 -6.51 7.88
N VAL A 2 13.90 -6.77 8.34
CA VAL A 2 13.39 -8.11 8.65
C VAL A 2 12.39 -8.49 7.58
N VAL A 3 12.51 -9.67 6.99
CA VAL A 3 11.71 -10.11 5.84
C VAL A 3 10.93 -11.37 6.21
N TYR A 4 9.63 -11.33 5.98
CA TYR A 4 8.76 -12.50 6.09
C TYR A 4 8.01 -12.74 4.78
N ASP A 5 7.96 -13.97 4.36
CA ASP A 5 7.15 -14.47 3.24
C ASP A 5 6.63 -15.86 3.61
N HIS A 6 5.42 -16.19 3.17
CA HIS A 6 4.85 -17.52 3.35
C HIS A 6 5.74 -18.62 2.74
N HIS A 7 6.45 -18.28 1.66
CA HIS A 7 7.47 -19.13 1.05
C HIS A 7 8.87 -18.71 1.52
N ALA A 8 9.50 -19.54 2.36
CA ALA A 8 10.82 -19.27 2.94
C ALA A 8 11.87 -18.89 1.89
N ASP A 9 11.90 -19.61 0.75
CA ASP A 9 12.84 -19.34 -0.35
C ASP A 9 12.66 -17.94 -0.96
N SER A 10 11.43 -17.40 -0.94
CA SER A 10 11.16 -16.03 -1.42
C SER A 10 11.75 -15.00 -0.47
N ALA A 11 11.57 -15.20 0.83
CA ALA A 11 12.16 -14.34 1.85
C ALA A 11 13.70 -14.38 1.78
N GLU A 12 14.30 -15.56 1.60
CA GLU A 12 15.75 -15.72 1.48
C GLU A 12 16.31 -15.04 0.23
N ARG A 13 15.66 -15.22 -0.94
CA ARG A 13 16.06 -14.52 -2.17
C ARG A 13 15.99 -13.01 -2.02
N PHE A 14 14.97 -12.50 -1.35
CA PHE A 14 14.83 -11.05 -1.12
C PHE A 14 15.89 -10.55 -0.14
N CYS A 15 16.20 -11.30 0.93
CA CYS A 15 17.32 -10.97 1.81
C CYS A 15 18.64 -10.90 1.04
N GLY A 16 18.92 -11.86 0.17
CA GLY A 16 20.12 -11.85 -0.70
C GLY A 16 20.15 -10.64 -1.65
N TRP A 17 18.99 -10.25 -2.21
CA TRP A 17 18.91 -9.04 -3.04
C TRP A 17 19.19 -7.75 -2.25
N LEU A 18 18.88 -7.73 -0.95
CA LEU A 18 19.12 -6.59 -0.06
C LEU A 18 20.61 -6.46 0.38
N GLU A 19 21.44 -7.45 0.13
CA GLU A 19 22.88 -7.39 0.47
C GLU A 19 23.53 -6.16 -0.15
N GLY A 20 24.26 -5.42 0.69
CA GLY A 20 24.90 -4.15 0.29
C GLY A 20 23.94 -2.97 0.06
N LYS A 21 22.61 -3.16 0.17
CA LYS A 21 21.60 -2.10 0.03
C LYS A 21 21.04 -1.62 1.36
N CYS A 22 21.25 -2.38 2.42
CA CYS A 22 20.87 -2.01 3.79
C CYS A 22 21.94 -2.50 4.77
N THR A 23 21.86 -2.05 6.03
CA THR A 23 22.82 -2.44 7.08
C THR A 23 22.77 -3.94 7.37
N SER A 24 21.58 -4.53 7.39
CA SER A 24 21.38 -5.97 7.58
C SER A 24 20.02 -6.39 7.02
N ALA A 25 19.94 -7.61 6.50
CA ALA A 25 18.69 -8.25 6.12
C ALA A 25 18.63 -9.65 6.74
N GLN A 26 17.51 -10.00 7.36
CA GLN A 26 17.31 -11.32 7.96
C GLN A 26 15.90 -11.81 7.73
N ARG A 27 15.75 -13.12 7.54
CA ARG A 27 14.45 -13.77 7.45
C ARG A 27 13.83 -13.95 8.82
N ALA A 28 12.56 -13.58 8.97
CA ALA A 28 11.73 -13.95 10.11
C ALA A 28 11.12 -15.34 9.91
N VAL A 29 10.84 -16.03 11.02
CA VAL A 29 10.16 -17.34 11.00
C VAL A 29 8.64 -17.18 10.90
N ASP A 30 8.11 -16.06 11.36
CA ASP A 30 6.69 -15.73 11.34
C ASP A 30 6.46 -14.21 11.25
N LEU A 31 5.21 -13.83 11.05
CA LEU A 31 4.78 -12.45 10.93
C LEU A 31 5.02 -11.65 12.22
N GLU A 32 4.78 -12.24 13.38
CA GLU A 32 4.96 -11.58 14.67
C GLU A 32 6.42 -11.17 14.85
N GLN A 33 7.36 -12.06 14.55
CA GLN A 33 8.78 -11.74 14.58
C GLN A 33 9.15 -10.62 13.61
N ALA A 34 8.54 -10.63 12.41
CA ALA A 34 8.82 -9.60 11.41
C ALA A 34 8.36 -8.20 11.85
N CYS A 35 7.27 -8.12 12.62
CA CYS A 35 6.68 -6.85 13.05
C CYS A 35 7.14 -6.37 14.42
N ARG A 36 7.71 -7.25 15.26
CA ARG A 36 7.90 -7.06 16.71
C ARG A 36 8.52 -5.73 17.12
N ASP A 37 9.59 -5.33 16.47
CA ASP A 37 10.34 -4.11 16.83
C ASP A 37 10.44 -3.15 15.63
N ALA A 38 9.47 -3.23 14.72
CA ALA A 38 9.49 -2.44 13.50
C ALA A 38 8.87 -1.06 13.72
N ASP A 39 9.57 0.00 13.32
CA ASP A 39 9.01 1.35 13.19
C ASP A 39 8.18 1.49 11.91
N LEU A 40 8.54 0.71 10.88
CA LEU A 40 7.90 0.68 9.57
C LEU A 40 7.66 -0.77 9.14
N VAL A 41 6.41 -1.08 8.84
CA VAL A 41 5.99 -2.38 8.28
C VAL A 41 5.47 -2.16 6.85
N VAL A 42 5.86 -3.01 5.91
CA VAL A 42 5.38 -2.95 4.53
C VAL A 42 4.72 -4.28 4.17
N PHE A 43 3.42 -4.23 3.86
CA PHE A 43 2.71 -5.35 3.25
C PHE A 43 2.68 -5.18 1.74
N ALA A 44 3.27 -6.12 1.02
CA ALA A 44 3.33 -6.18 -0.44
C ALA A 44 3.05 -7.62 -0.91
N THR A 45 1.91 -8.17 -0.50
CA THR A 45 1.52 -9.55 -0.72
C THR A 45 0.48 -9.71 -1.82
N THR A 46 0.16 -10.94 -2.15
CA THR A 46 -0.94 -11.29 -3.07
C THR A 46 -2.07 -12.04 -2.34
N ALA A 47 -2.23 -11.79 -1.04
CA ALA A 47 -3.23 -12.47 -0.22
C ALA A 47 -4.65 -12.29 -0.79
N ALA A 48 -5.37 -13.39 -0.93
CA ALA A 48 -6.75 -13.41 -1.41
C ALA A 48 -7.77 -13.16 -0.27
N THR A 49 -7.36 -13.43 0.97
CA THR A 49 -8.15 -13.24 2.19
C THR A 49 -7.29 -12.67 3.29
N PRO A 50 -7.87 -11.91 4.24
CA PRO A 50 -7.13 -11.43 5.41
C PRO A 50 -6.53 -12.57 6.22
N TYR A 51 -5.31 -12.36 6.73
CA TYR A 51 -4.60 -13.32 7.57
C TYR A 51 -4.01 -12.67 8.83
N VAL A 52 -3.99 -11.35 8.92
CA VAL A 52 -3.61 -10.62 10.13
C VAL A 52 -4.89 -10.32 10.90
N HIS A 53 -5.16 -11.10 11.94
CA HIS A 53 -6.38 -11.00 12.75
C HIS A 53 -6.13 -10.35 14.11
N ASP A 54 -4.87 -10.27 14.56
CA ASP A 54 -4.50 -9.71 15.84
C ASP A 54 -3.67 -8.43 15.67
N ALA A 55 -4.20 -7.30 16.12
CA ALA A 55 -3.51 -6.02 16.08
C ALA A 55 -2.30 -5.94 17.03
N SER A 56 -2.13 -6.90 17.96
CA SER A 56 -0.98 -6.95 18.86
C SER A 56 0.36 -7.12 18.13
N VAL A 57 0.36 -7.61 16.90
CA VAL A 57 1.56 -7.64 16.04
C VAL A 57 2.13 -6.24 15.78
N PHE A 58 1.34 -5.19 16.01
CA PHE A 58 1.71 -3.79 15.87
C PHE A 58 1.86 -3.07 17.23
N ALA A 59 2.19 -3.80 18.30
CA ALA A 59 2.27 -3.27 19.67
C ALA A 59 3.23 -2.07 19.83
N GLN A 60 4.25 -1.94 18.95
CA GLN A 60 5.17 -0.79 18.94
C GLN A 60 4.63 0.43 18.19
N ALA A 61 3.34 0.42 17.84
CA ALA A 61 2.69 1.51 17.10
C ALA A 61 3.45 1.90 15.81
N PRO A 62 3.76 0.94 14.90
CA PRO A 62 4.48 1.24 13.67
C PRO A 62 3.67 2.09 12.70
N THR A 63 4.38 2.65 11.71
CA THR A 63 3.75 3.05 10.45
C THR A 63 3.67 1.83 9.55
N VAL A 64 2.48 1.55 9.03
CA VAL A 64 2.24 0.39 8.16
C VAL A 64 1.89 0.88 6.76
N LEU A 65 2.71 0.54 5.77
CA LEU A 65 2.41 0.73 4.35
C LEU A 65 1.72 -0.55 3.85
N HIS A 66 0.41 -0.51 3.78
CA HIS A 66 -0.42 -1.61 3.34
C HIS A 66 -0.65 -1.50 1.82
N LEU A 67 0.39 -1.83 1.03
CA LEU A 67 0.39 -1.69 -0.43
C LEU A 67 -0.36 -2.82 -1.14
N SER A 68 -0.59 -3.93 -0.45
CA SER A 68 -1.46 -5.01 -0.87
C SER A 68 -2.91 -4.76 -0.47
N LEU A 69 -3.85 -5.55 -1.01
CA LEU A 69 -5.26 -5.18 -0.90
C LEU A 69 -5.95 -5.66 0.39
N ARG A 70 -5.58 -6.84 0.95
CA ARG A 70 -6.44 -7.50 1.94
C ARG A 70 -5.72 -8.38 2.94
N ASP A 71 -4.61 -7.89 3.48
CA ASP A 71 -3.85 -8.62 4.49
C ASP A 71 -4.47 -8.52 5.88
N LEU A 72 -5.03 -7.34 6.19
CA LEU A 72 -5.53 -6.98 7.51
C LEU A 72 -7.02 -7.29 7.63
N ALA A 73 -7.39 -8.00 8.68
CA ALA A 73 -8.78 -8.32 8.98
C ALA A 73 -9.57 -7.09 9.50
N PRO A 74 -10.91 -7.08 9.38
CA PRO A 74 -11.75 -5.96 9.84
C PRO A 74 -11.51 -5.53 11.29
N GLU A 75 -11.26 -6.46 12.20
CA GLU A 75 -10.98 -6.18 13.61
C GLU A 75 -9.66 -5.42 13.80
N VAL A 76 -8.64 -5.70 12.97
CA VAL A 76 -7.38 -4.95 12.96
C VAL A 76 -7.62 -3.54 12.41
N ILE A 77 -8.32 -3.42 11.28
CA ILE A 77 -8.70 -2.13 10.69
C ILE A 77 -9.47 -1.26 11.69
N ALA A 78 -10.39 -1.83 12.46
CA ALA A 78 -11.16 -1.10 13.47
C ALA A 78 -10.30 -0.52 14.62
N SER A 79 -9.11 -1.09 14.87
CA SER A 79 -8.28 -0.76 16.04
C SER A 79 -7.13 0.21 15.75
N VAL A 80 -6.84 0.52 14.49
CA VAL A 80 -5.70 1.34 14.05
C VAL A 80 -6.14 2.70 13.49
N GLN A 81 -5.20 3.63 13.28
CA GLN A 81 -5.47 4.86 12.52
C GLN A 81 -5.35 4.55 11.02
N ASN A 82 -6.48 4.48 10.32
CA ASN A 82 -6.49 4.20 8.91
C ASN A 82 -6.46 5.46 8.07
N ILE A 83 -5.56 5.50 7.09
CA ILE A 83 -5.37 6.57 6.13
C ILE A 83 -5.37 5.94 4.74
N THR A 84 -6.02 6.57 3.79
CA THR A 84 -6.08 6.09 2.40
C THR A 84 -5.75 7.21 1.40
N ASP A 85 -5.67 6.90 0.13
CA ASP A 85 -5.53 7.90 -0.93
C ASP A 85 -6.88 8.50 -1.34
N ASP A 86 -7.92 7.64 -1.46
CA ASP A 86 -9.30 8.06 -1.76
C ASP A 86 -10.28 7.09 -1.07
N VAL A 87 -11.21 7.65 -0.29
CA VAL A 87 -12.13 6.85 0.51
C VAL A 87 -13.08 6.03 -0.36
N GLU A 88 -13.63 6.62 -1.43
CA GLU A 88 -14.58 5.92 -2.30
C GLU A 88 -13.91 4.81 -3.13
N HIS A 89 -12.66 5.01 -3.54
CA HIS A 89 -11.90 3.99 -4.27
C HIS A 89 -11.48 2.85 -3.37
N SER A 90 -11.01 3.15 -2.15
CA SER A 90 -10.54 2.11 -1.23
C SER A 90 -11.64 1.22 -0.66
N MET A 91 -12.93 1.67 -0.71
CA MET A 91 -14.09 0.87 -0.32
C MET A 91 -14.62 0.01 -1.49
N LYS A 92 -13.73 -0.58 -2.28
CA LYS A 92 -14.06 -1.44 -3.43
C LYS A 92 -13.20 -2.71 -3.42
N ALA A 93 -13.52 -3.64 -4.31
CA ALA A 93 -12.72 -4.83 -4.61
C ALA A 93 -12.39 -5.73 -3.40
N ASN A 94 -13.19 -5.67 -2.33
CA ASN A 94 -12.96 -6.39 -1.08
C ASN A 94 -11.56 -6.14 -0.50
N THR A 95 -11.11 -4.87 -0.52
CA THR A 95 -9.93 -4.45 0.24
C THR A 95 -10.16 -4.67 1.73
N SER A 96 -9.12 -4.63 2.56
CA SER A 96 -9.27 -4.69 4.02
C SER A 96 -10.22 -3.61 4.55
N LEU A 97 -10.15 -2.37 4.00
CA LEU A 97 -11.06 -1.28 4.36
C LEU A 97 -12.50 -1.57 3.95
N HIS A 98 -12.73 -2.09 2.74
CA HIS A 98 -14.07 -2.46 2.26
C HIS A 98 -14.68 -3.61 3.08
N LEU A 99 -13.89 -4.63 3.43
CA LEU A 99 -14.34 -5.71 4.31
C LEU A 99 -14.71 -5.19 5.71
N ALA A 100 -13.94 -4.23 6.23
CA ALA A 100 -14.26 -3.58 7.50
C ALA A 100 -15.56 -2.76 7.41
N GLU A 101 -15.78 -2.00 6.32
CA GLU A 101 -17.04 -1.32 6.08
C GLU A 101 -18.23 -2.29 6.05
N GLN A 102 -18.10 -3.39 5.31
CA GLN A 102 -19.16 -4.41 5.21
C GLN A 102 -19.50 -5.03 6.57
N GLN A 103 -18.50 -5.28 7.39
CA GLN A 103 -18.71 -5.88 8.71
C GLN A 103 -19.24 -4.90 9.76
N LEU A 104 -18.73 -3.64 9.75
CA LEU A 104 -19.06 -2.63 10.77
C LEU A 104 -20.26 -1.76 10.39
N GLY A 105 -20.67 -1.76 9.12
CA GLY A 105 -21.73 -0.90 8.60
C GLY A 105 -21.41 0.59 8.64
N SER A 106 -20.12 0.95 8.72
CA SER A 106 -19.66 2.33 8.91
C SER A 106 -18.24 2.49 8.37
N ARG A 107 -17.89 3.73 7.97
CA ARG A 107 -16.54 4.17 7.58
C ARG A 107 -15.85 5.00 8.65
N ALA A 108 -16.40 5.09 9.86
CA ALA A 108 -15.85 5.91 10.93
C ALA A 108 -14.43 5.51 11.38
N PHE A 109 -13.96 4.34 10.98
CA PHE A 109 -12.60 3.88 11.21
C PHE A 109 -11.57 4.55 10.28
N VAL A 110 -11.97 5.20 9.19
CA VAL A 110 -11.08 5.96 8.31
C VAL A 110 -10.83 7.33 8.93
N ALA A 111 -9.57 7.61 9.29
CA ALA A 111 -9.18 8.88 9.89
C ALA A 111 -9.12 10.02 8.85
N GLY A 112 -8.78 9.71 7.61
CA GLY A 112 -8.69 10.68 6.52
C GLY A 112 -7.87 10.15 5.35
N THR A 113 -7.48 11.08 4.48
CA THR A 113 -6.75 10.79 3.26
C THR A 113 -5.29 11.25 3.33
N PHE A 114 -4.48 10.81 2.36
CA PHE A 114 -3.12 11.33 2.17
C PHE A 114 -3.11 12.85 1.88
N ALA A 115 -4.14 13.36 1.20
CA ALA A 115 -4.28 14.80 0.96
C ALA A 115 -4.52 15.56 2.28
N ASP A 116 -5.28 14.98 3.22
CA ASP A 116 -5.49 15.57 4.55
C ASP A 116 -4.20 15.61 5.36
N LEU A 117 -3.34 14.58 5.27
CA LEU A 117 -2.00 14.60 5.86
C LEU A 117 -1.13 15.70 5.24
N ALA A 118 -1.10 15.78 3.91
CA ALA A 118 -0.26 16.72 3.18
C ALA A 118 -0.66 18.17 3.43
N SER A 119 -1.96 18.44 3.62
CA SER A 119 -2.48 19.78 3.97
C SER A 119 -2.37 20.12 5.45
N GLY A 120 -2.05 19.14 6.32
CA GLY A 120 -2.02 19.31 7.76
C GLY A 120 -3.40 19.25 8.43
N THR A 121 -4.47 18.96 7.69
CA THR A 121 -5.83 18.82 8.23
C THR A 121 -5.95 17.58 9.12
N LEU A 122 -5.25 16.49 8.75
CA LEU A 122 -5.08 15.29 9.56
C LEU A 122 -3.70 15.28 10.20
N GLN A 123 -3.62 14.93 11.48
CA GLN A 123 -2.36 14.67 12.16
C GLN A 123 -2.19 13.16 12.41
N PRO A 124 -1.00 12.61 12.17
CA PRO A 124 -0.72 11.21 12.51
C PRO A 124 -0.67 11.05 14.04
N ASP A 125 -1.35 10.01 14.54
CA ASP A 125 -1.33 9.65 15.95
C ASP A 125 -0.23 8.61 16.20
N PHE A 126 0.90 9.05 16.73
CA PHE A 126 2.05 8.20 17.02
C PHE A 126 1.89 7.32 18.28
N SER A 127 0.79 7.44 19.01
CA SER A 127 0.48 6.57 20.15
C SER A 127 -0.16 5.24 19.75
N ARG A 128 -0.52 5.07 18.49
CA ARG A 128 -1.19 3.87 17.95
C ARG A 128 -0.67 3.54 16.55
N PRO A 129 -0.87 2.30 16.07
CA PRO A 129 -0.49 1.93 14.71
C PRO A 129 -1.19 2.82 13.67
N ARG A 130 -0.45 3.27 12.67
CA ARG A 130 -0.94 4.07 11.55
C ARG A 130 -0.83 3.25 10.28
N VAL A 131 -1.96 2.97 9.65
CA VAL A 131 -2.02 2.15 8.45
C VAL A 131 -2.40 3.02 7.26
N PHE A 132 -1.50 3.11 6.29
CA PHE A 132 -1.77 3.72 5.01
C PHE A 132 -2.09 2.63 3.99
N SER A 133 -3.34 2.61 3.52
CA SER A 133 -3.85 1.64 2.54
C SER A 133 -4.24 2.37 1.25
N PRO A 134 -3.31 2.62 0.32
CA PRO A 134 -3.64 3.22 -0.96
C PRO A 134 -4.34 2.19 -1.85
N PHE A 135 -5.34 2.64 -2.61
CA PHE A 135 -5.95 1.84 -3.67
C PHE A 135 -5.32 2.12 -5.04
N GLY A 136 -4.79 3.33 -5.20
CA GLY A 136 -4.23 3.86 -6.43
C GLY A 136 -5.16 4.87 -7.11
N LEU A 137 -4.56 5.93 -7.64
CA LEU A 137 -5.26 7.00 -8.33
C LEU A 137 -4.69 7.12 -9.74
N GLY A 138 -5.53 7.00 -10.77
CA GLY A 138 -5.12 7.12 -12.18
C GLY A 138 -4.43 8.46 -12.50
N VAL A 139 -4.68 9.51 -11.73
CA VAL A 139 -3.97 10.79 -11.89
C VAL A 139 -2.46 10.66 -11.59
N LEU A 140 -2.06 9.73 -10.71
CA LEU A 140 -0.66 9.48 -10.41
C LEU A 140 0.04 8.81 -11.60
N ASP A 141 -0.65 7.90 -12.30
CA ASP A 141 -0.14 7.26 -13.52
C ASP A 141 0.10 8.30 -14.61
N LEU A 142 -0.82 9.25 -14.78
CA LEU A 142 -0.66 10.36 -15.73
C LEU A 142 0.51 11.27 -15.35
N ALA A 143 0.69 11.57 -14.07
CA ALA A 143 1.81 12.38 -13.59
C ALA A 143 3.15 11.70 -13.86
N VAL A 144 3.26 10.40 -13.56
CA VAL A 144 4.48 9.61 -13.85
C VAL A 144 4.70 9.48 -15.35
N ALA A 145 3.66 9.20 -16.13
CA ALA A 145 3.76 9.10 -17.59
C ALA A 145 4.26 10.41 -18.21
N SER A 146 3.75 11.56 -17.75
CA SER A 146 4.23 12.89 -18.19
C SER A 146 5.71 13.09 -17.86
N LEU A 147 6.12 12.76 -16.63
CA LEU A 147 7.52 12.86 -16.20
C LEU A 147 8.45 11.98 -17.05
N VAL A 148 8.03 10.75 -17.33
CA VAL A 148 8.80 9.80 -18.16
C VAL A 148 8.89 10.30 -19.60
N LEU A 149 7.78 10.79 -20.17
CA LEU A 149 7.76 11.35 -21.52
C LEU A 149 8.70 12.54 -21.65
N ASP A 150 8.67 13.48 -20.70
CA ASP A 150 9.55 14.63 -20.67
C ASP A 150 11.04 14.22 -20.61
N ALA A 151 11.35 13.24 -19.74
CA ALA A 151 12.72 12.72 -19.61
C ALA A 151 13.19 12.03 -20.90
N ALA A 152 12.35 11.18 -21.50
CA ALA A 152 12.66 10.48 -22.73
C ALA A 152 12.83 11.43 -23.92
N THR A 153 11.99 12.47 -24.01
CA THR A 153 12.09 13.51 -25.03
C THR A 153 13.41 14.27 -24.91
N LYS A 154 13.78 14.69 -23.71
CA LYS A 154 15.06 15.36 -23.43
C LYS A 154 16.27 14.48 -23.75
N ALA A 155 16.17 13.19 -23.51
CA ALA A 155 17.22 12.21 -23.80
C ALA A 155 17.26 11.79 -25.28
N GLY A 156 16.29 12.20 -26.11
CA GLY A 156 16.18 11.77 -27.50
C GLY A 156 15.82 10.29 -27.68
N THR A 157 15.22 9.65 -26.66
CA THR A 157 14.81 8.23 -26.69
C THR A 157 13.30 8.06 -26.89
N ALA A 158 12.53 9.13 -26.87
CA ALA A 158 11.10 9.08 -27.17
C ALA A 158 10.88 8.71 -28.64
N MET A 159 9.94 7.79 -28.89
CA MET A 159 9.55 7.37 -30.23
C MET A 159 8.06 7.65 -30.45
N GLU A 160 7.74 8.38 -31.52
CA GLU A 160 6.37 8.59 -31.93
C GLU A 160 5.87 7.40 -32.76
N ILE A 161 4.66 6.96 -32.49
CA ILE A 161 3.97 5.92 -33.26
C ILE A 161 2.92 6.60 -34.13
N PRO A 162 3.19 6.82 -35.43
CA PRO A 162 2.25 7.51 -36.34
C PRO A 162 0.93 6.74 -36.44
N GLY A 163 -0.18 7.47 -36.34
CA GLY A 163 -1.53 6.88 -36.46
C GLY A 163 -2.01 6.05 -35.24
N PHE A 164 -1.28 6.08 -34.13
CA PHE A 164 -1.72 5.40 -32.89
C PHE A 164 -3.05 5.97 -32.37
N HIS A 165 -3.25 7.27 -32.49
CA HIS A 165 -4.50 7.93 -32.15
C HIS A 165 -5.37 8.10 -33.39
N ILE A 166 -6.52 7.44 -33.46
CA ILE A 166 -7.54 7.62 -34.51
C ILE A 166 -8.61 8.57 -33.95
N PRO A 167 -8.68 9.83 -34.42
CA PRO A 167 -9.52 10.86 -33.79
C PRO A 167 -11.03 10.62 -33.83
N ASN A 168 -11.52 9.58 -34.52
CA ASN A 168 -12.94 9.36 -34.81
C ASN A 168 -13.49 7.95 -34.42
N LEU A 169 -12.87 7.26 -33.49
CA LEU A 169 -13.55 6.13 -32.85
C LEU A 169 -14.58 6.68 -31.87
N SER A 170 -15.80 6.98 -32.36
CA SER A 170 -16.96 7.13 -31.49
C SER A 170 -17.21 5.76 -30.81
N TRP A 171 -16.98 5.68 -29.51
CA TRP A 171 -17.49 4.57 -28.73
C TRP A 171 -19.01 4.70 -28.72
N SER A 172 -19.69 4.01 -29.65
CA SER A 172 -21.13 3.85 -29.56
C SER A 172 -21.42 2.97 -28.33
N SER A 173 -22.07 3.60 -27.35
CA SER A 173 -22.64 3.01 -26.14
C SER A 173 -23.59 1.87 -26.45
#